data_b6739ba51f16baa807c1c6821a5dda64
#
_entry.id   b6739ba51f16baa807c1c6821a5dda64
#
_cell.length_a   1.000
_cell.length_b   1.000
_cell.length_c   1.000
_cell.angle_alpha   90.00
_cell.angle_beta   90.00
_cell.angle_gamma   90.00
#
_symmetry.space_group_name_H-M   'P 1'
#
loop_
_entity.id
_entity.type
_entity.pdbx_description
1 polymer ?
#
loop_
_entity_poly.entity_id
_entity_poly.type
_entity_poly.pdbx_seq_one_letter_code
_entity_poly.pdbx_strand_id
1 'polypeptide(L)'
;PEARSRLLPAVRAIIDGFLDGTRLGIGVDDDGLVHAAAPSLALTWMDARLGDWCVTPRAGKPVELQALWVAALESVAQLFGGDDPDYAHELADRAAWARSSFAASFWDEEHGWLYDVVDGPRRDATLRPNQLYALGLTTPLVDAARAERVLSVCERELVTPVGLRTRARGDGYHGRITGDQRARDSAYHEGTAWPFLLGIYADACQRVRGRVAPGLLDGLRAHLMGDGLGELAEIFDGDPPHQARGCPAQAWSVAEA
;
A
#
# COMPACT_ATOMS: atom_id res chain seq x y z
N PRO A 1 -12.54 -28.20 4.13
CA PRO A 1 -11.44 -29.14 3.78
C PRO A 1 -11.08 -29.10 2.30
N GLU A 2 -12.06 -29.30 1.40
CA GLU A 2 -11.81 -29.38 -0.05
C GLU A 2 -11.19 -28.10 -0.65
N ALA A 3 -11.70 -26.91 -0.33
CA ALA A 3 -11.13 -25.64 -0.79
C ALA A 3 -9.67 -25.48 -0.32
N ARG A 4 -9.38 -25.87 0.92
CA ARG A 4 -8.03 -25.82 1.47
C ARG A 4 -7.06 -26.72 0.69
N SER A 5 -7.39 -27.99 0.48
CA SER A 5 -6.53 -28.94 -0.24
C SER A 5 -6.26 -28.54 -1.69
N ARG A 6 -7.16 -27.77 -2.32
CA ARG A 6 -6.97 -27.24 -3.68
C ARG A 6 -6.12 -25.96 -3.71
N LEU A 7 -6.22 -25.11 -2.70
CA LEU A 7 -5.55 -23.81 -2.69
C LEU A 7 -4.12 -23.87 -2.13
N LEU A 8 -3.84 -24.72 -1.13
CA LEU A 8 -2.52 -24.78 -0.52
C LEU A 8 -1.37 -24.99 -1.52
N PRO A 9 -1.46 -25.89 -2.52
CA PRO A 9 -0.38 -26.05 -3.51
C PRO A 9 -0.13 -24.77 -4.32
N ALA A 10 -1.19 -24.02 -4.67
CA ALA A 10 -1.06 -22.77 -5.41
C ALA A 10 -0.45 -21.67 -4.53
N VAL A 11 -0.86 -21.58 -3.27
CA VAL A 11 -0.30 -20.62 -2.30
C VAL A 11 1.19 -20.90 -2.08
N ARG A 12 1.58 -22.17 -1.91
CA ARG A 12 2.99 -22.56 -1.83
C ARG A 12 3.78 -22.15 -3.06
N ALA A 13 3.27 -22.46 -4.25
CA ALA A 13 3.93 -22.10 -5.51
C ALA A 13 4.09 -20.57 -5.69
N ILE A 14 3.17 -19.76 -5.17
CA ILE A 14 3.28 -18.30 -5.16
C ILE A 14 4.44 -17.86 -4.26
N ILE A 15 4.49 -18.35 -3.03
CA ILE A 15 5.57 -18.01 -2.08
C ILE A 15 6.94 -18.45 -2.64
N ASP A 16 7.05 -19.71 -3.07
CA ASP A 16 8.27 -20.26 -3.63
C ASP A 16 8.70 -19.47 -4.88
N GLY A 17 7.74 -19.04 -5.73
CA GLY A 17 8.02 -18.20 -6.88
C GLY A 17 8.61 -16.83 -6.52
N PHE A 18 8.22 -16.21 -5.41
CA PHE A 18 8.86 -14.97 -4.92
C PHE A 18 10.26 -15.25 -4.37
N LEU A 19 10.46 -16.40 -3.69
CA LEU A 19 11.76 -16.80 -3.15
C LEU A 19 12.76 -17.14 -4.25
N ASP A 20 12.32 -17.83 -5.30
CA ASP A 20 13.13 -18.22 -6.46
C ASP A 20 13.35 -17.06 -7.45
N GLY A 21 12.57 -16.00 -7.33
CA GLY A 21 12.51 -14.89 -8.27
C GLY A 21 11.52 -15.13 -9.42
N THR A 22 10.78 -14.08 -9.76
CA THR A 22 9.81 -14.09 -10.86
C THR A 22 10.34 -13.32 -12.07
N ARG A 23 9.52 -13.19 -13.11
CA ARG A 23 9.81 -12.32 -14.25
C ARG A 23 9.92 -10.86 -13.78
N LEU A 24 10.59 -10.03 -14.57
CA LEU A 24 10.76 -8.59 -14.35
C LEU A 24 11.62 -8.24 -13.12
N GLY A 25 12.46 -9.16 -12.66
CA GLY A 25 13.34 -8.91 -11.52
C GLY A 25 12.61 -8.76 -10.19
N ILE A 26 11.40 -9.33 -10.07
CA ILE A 26 10.67 -9.36 -8.79
C ILE A 26 11.09 -10.62 -8.05
N GLY A 27 11.53 -10.48 -6.81
CA GLY A 27 11.96 -11.58 -5.96
C GLY A 27 12.36 -11.10 -4.57
N VAL A 28 12.82 -12.01 -3.75
CA VAL A 28 13.29 -11.74 -2.38
C VAL A 28 14.82 -11.65 -2.39
N ASP A 29 15.34 -10.54 -1.88
CA ASP A 29 16.79 -10.34 -1.72
C ASP A 29 17.33 -11.03 -0.45
N ASP A 30 18.69 -11.02 -0.31
CA ASP A 30 19.41 -11.61 0.84
C ASP A 30 18.99 -11.04 2.21
N ASP A 31 18.35 -9.87 2.24
CA ASP A 31 17.80 -9.28 3.47
C ASP A 31 16.37 -9.75 3.79
N GLY A 32 15.82 -10.67 3.01
CA GLY A 32 14.48 -11.20 3.18
C GLY A 32 13.35 -10.30 2.68
N LEU A 33 13.66 -9.15 2.06
CA LEU A 33 12.70 -8.18 1.56
C LEU A 33 12.47 -8.34 0.05
N VAL A 34 11.25 -8.05 -0.39
CA VAL A 34 10.87 -8.12 -1.80
C VAL A 34 11.46 -6.94 -2.57
N HIS A 35 12.22 -7.23 -3.60
CA HIS A 35 12.70 -6.26 -4.58
C HIS A 35 11.85 -6.35 -5.85
N ALA A 36 11.46 -5.19 -6.39
CA ALA A 36 10.69 -5.09 -7.63
C ALA A 36 11.25 -3.94 -8.47
N ALA A 37 12.02 -4.26 -9.50
CA ALA A 37 12.59 -3.27 -10.40
C ALA A 37 12.71 -3.81 -11.81
N ALA A 38 12.17 -3.07 -12.77
CA ALA A 38 12.43 -3.29 -14.19
C ALA A 38 12.51 -1.93 -14.90
N PRO A 39 13.40 -1.79 -15.89
CA PRO A 39 13.52 -0.53 -16.64
C PRO A 39 12.19 -0.08 -17.24
N SER A 40 11.84 1.18 -17.05
CA SER A 40 10.64 1.82 -17.62
C SER A 40 9.31 1.14 -17.27
N LEU A 41 9.25 0.34 -16.19
CA LEU A 41 8.03 -0.28 -15.71
C LEU A 41 7.70 0.20 -14.29
N ALA A 42 6.42 0.44 -14.04
CA ALA A 42 5.87 0.62 -12.72
C ALA A 42 5.33 -0.75 -12.25
N LEU A 43 5.94 -1.32 -11.21
CA LEU A 43 5.64 -2.66 -10.70
C LEU A 43 4.86 -2.63 -9.39
N THR A 44 4.18 -1.54 -9.11
CA THR A 44 3.30 -1.37 -7.94
C THR A 44 1.92 -0.90 -8.39
N TRP A 45 0.98 -0.74 -7.46
CA TRP A 45 -0.33 -0.19 -7.77
C TRP A 45 -0.29 1.26 -8.28
N MET A 46 0.81 2.00 -8.03
CA MET A 46 1.07 3.32 -8.58
C MET A 46 1.68 3.20 -9.99
N ASP A 47 0.92 2.72 -10.95
CA ASP A 47 1.38 2.20 -12.23
C ASP A 47 1.14 3.14 -13.43
N ALA A 48 0.75 4.39 -13.21
CA ALA A 48 0.51 5.35 -14.27
C ALA A 48 1.73 5.50 -15.19
N ARG A 49 1.50 5.32 -16.49
CA ARG A 49 2.55 5.32 -17.52
C ARG A 49 2.06 5.99 -18.80
N LEU A 50 2.91 6.79 -19.42
CA LEU A 50 2.67 7.40 -20.71
C LEU A 50 3.87 7.13 -21.65
N GLY A 51 3.71 6.22 -22.61
CA GLY A 51 4.81 5.73 -23.43
C GLY A 51 5.86 5.03 -22.54
N ASP A 52 7.11 5.49 -22.58
CA ASP A 52 8.22 4.98 -21.75
C ASP A 52 8.38 5.74 -20.43
N TRP A 53 7.54 6.70 -20.15
CA TRP A 53 7.60 7.48 -18.93
C TRP A 53 6.72 6.85 -17.83
N CYS A 54 7.38 6.30 -16.80
CA CYS A 54 6.73 5.95 -15.53
C CYS A 54 6.53 7.24 -14.73
N VAL A 55 5.29 7.56 -14.40
CA VAL A 55 4.95 8.80 -13.68
C VAL A 55 5.48 8.74 -12.25
N THR A 56 5.28 7.61 -11.60
CA THR A 56 5.66 7.38 -10.20
C THR A 56 6.63 6.20 -10.12
N PRO A 57 7.93 6.40 -10.44
CA PRO A 57 8.91 5.32 -10.44
C PRO A 57 9.22 4.89 -9.01
N ARG A 58 8.85 3.65 -8.65
CA ARG A 58 9.03 3.06 -7.33
C ARG A 58 9.83 1.76 -7.40
N ALA A 59 10.87 1.74 -8.25
CA ALA A 59 11.78 0.62 -8.37
C ALA A 59 12.64 0.45 -7.10
N GLY A 60 12.81 -0.79 -6.66
CA GLY A 60 13.50 -1.17 -5.43
C GLY A 60 12.59 -1.95 -4.49
N LYS A 61 12.54 -1.58 -3.23
CA LYS A 61 11.74 -2.20 -2.17
C LYS A 61 10.62 -1.25 -1.72
N PRO A 62 9.44 -1.26 -2.36
CA PRO A 62 8.29 -0.45 -1.94
C PRO A 62 7.76 -0.88 -0.57
N VAL A 63 7.37 0.08 0.26
CA VAL A 63 7.02 -0.15 1.67
C VAL A 63 5.81 -1.06 1.85
N GLU A 64 4.76 -0.89 1.03
CA GLU A 64 3.56 -1.73 1.09
C GLU A 64 3.83 -3.17 0.65
N LEU A 65 4.73 -3.38 -0.31
CA LEU A 65 5.09 -4.74 -0.75
C LEU A 65 5.78 -5.51 0.37
N GLN A 66 6.59 -4.85 1.20
CA GLN A 66 7.20 -5.48 2.37
C GLN A 66 6.16 -5.86 3.41
N ALA A 67 5.21 -4.96 3.68
CA ALA A 67 4.12 -5.24 4.61
C ALA A 67 3.23 -6.40 4.14
N LEU A 68 2.88 -6.42 2.85
CA LEU A 68 2.12 -7.52 2.22
C LEU A 68 2.91 -8.84 2.25
N TRP A 69 4.23 -8.79 2.01
CA TRP A 69 5.09 -9.97 2.05
C TRP A 69 5.15 -10.58 3.45
N VAL A 70 5.40 -9.79 4.47
CA VAL A 70 5.40 -10.26 5.85
C VAL A 70 4.03 -10.85 6.23
N ALA A 71 2.94 -10.15 5.88
CA ALA A 71 1.59 -10.62 6.14
C ALA A 71 1.28 -11.95 5.41
N ALA A 72 1.77 -12.10 4.18
CA ALA A 72 1.64 -13.35 3.41
C ALA A 72 2.39 -14.49 4.10
N LEU A 73 3.67 -14.30 4.47
CA LEU A 73 4.46 -15.32 5.15
C LEU A 73 3.81 -15.77 6.46
N GLU A 74 3.37 -14.84 7.31
CA GLU A 74 2.70 -15.12 8.58
C GLU A 74 1.38 -15.88 8.38
N SER A 75 0.55 -15.44 7.43
CA SER A 75 -0.75 -16.05 7.16
C SER A 75 -0.59 -17.45 6.58
N VAL A 76 0.37 -17.65 5.67
CA VAL A 76 0.65 -18.94 5.05
C VAL A 76 1.26 -19.91 6.05
N ALA A 77 2.17 -19.45 6.94
CA ALA A 77 2.67 -20.26 8.05
C ALA A 77 1.54 -20.81 8.93
N GLN A 78 0.55 -19.96 9.26
CA GLN A 78 -0.63 -20.39 10.00
C GLN A 78 -1.47 -21.40 9.23
N LEU A 79 -1.65 -21.19 7.91
CA LEU A 79 -2.40 -22.12 7.06
C LEU A 79 -1.75 -23.50 6.97
N PHE A 80 -0.43 -23.57 6.91
CA PHE A 80 0.31 -24.85 6.79
C PHE A 80 0.60 -25.52 8.13
N GLY A 81 0.43 -24.84 9.26
CA GLY A 81 0.84 -25.34 10.58
C GLY A 81 0.35 -26.75 10.97
N GLY A 82 -0.80 -27.19 10.43
CA GLY A 82 -1.32 -28.54 10.64
C GLY A 82 -1.03 -29.57 9.51
N ASP A 83 -0.63 -29.11 8.35
CA ASP A 83 -0.42 -29.96 7.16
C ASP A 83 1.08 -30.19 6.87
N ASP A 84 1.90 -29.16 7.08
CA ASP A 84 3.35 -29.17 6.85
C ASP A 84 4.02 -28.26 7.90
N PRO A 85 4.24 -28.77 9.13
CA PRO A 85 4.82 -27.98 10.20
C PRO A 85 6.23 -27.44 9.93
N ASP A 86 7.03 -28.18 9.16
CA ASP A 86 8.41 -27.77 8.83
C ASP A 86 8.39 -26.55 7.91
N TYR A 87 7.55 -26.59 6.87
CA TYR A 87 7.36 -25.45 5.98
C TYR A 87 6.75 -24.24 6.72
N ALA A 88 5.78 -24.47 7.59
CA ALA A 88 5.21 -23.42 8.41
C ALA A 88 6.25 -22.74 9.29
N HIS A 89 7.17 -23.50 9.88
CA HIS A 89 8.27 -22.96 10.68
C HIS A 89 9.26 -22.16 9.83
N GLU A 90 9.64 -22.68 8.68
CA GLU A 90 10.49 -21.95 7.72
C GLU A 90 9.89 -20.58 7.34
N LEU A 91 8.58 -20.53 7.03
CA LEU A 91 7.91 -19.28 6.69
C LEU A 91 7.85 -18.29 7.87
N ALA A 92 7.66 -18.79 9.09
CA ALA A 92 7.69 -17.97 10.30
C ALA A 92 9.07 -17.33 10.52
N ASP A 93 10.15 -18.09 10.31
CA ASP A 93 11.52 -17.59 10.42
C ASP A 93 11.81 -16.53 9.35
N ARG A 94 11.36 -16.75 8.10
CA ARG A 94 11.46 -15.77 7.01
C ARG A 94 10.68 -14.50 7.34
N ALA A 95 9.49 -14.61 7.90
CA ALA A 95 8.70 -13.45 8.34
C ALA A 95 9.43 -12.64 9.43
N ALA A 96 10.01 -13.33 10.42
CA ALA A 96 10.79 -12.69 11.47
C ALA A 96 12.03 -11.96 10.91
N TRP A 97 12.72 -12.57 9.96
CA TRP A 97 13.83 -11.92 9.26
C TRP A 97 13.37 -10.68 8.49
N ALA A 98 12.36 -10.79 7.65
CA ALA A 98 11.82 -9.66 6.89
C ALA A 98 11.40 -8.50 7.81
N ARG A 99 10.77 -8.79 8.94
CA ARG A 99 10.43 -7.78 9.98
C ARG A 99 11.66 -7.06 10.51
N SER A 100 12.72 -7.81 10.83
CA SER A 100 13.96 -7.24 11.35
C SER A 100 14.63 -6.32 10.33
N SER A 101 14.72 -6.75 9.08
CA SER A 101 15.28 -5.98 7.97
C SER A 101 14.44 -4.74 7.66
N PHE A 102 13.12 -4.86 7.70
CA PHE A 102 12.21 -3.73 7.55
C PHE A 102 12.45 -2.66 8.63
N ALA A 103 12.46 -3.08 9.89
CA ALA A 103 12.67 -2.17 11.02
C ALA A 103 14.02 -1.44 10.96
N ALA A 104 15.06 -2.10 10.41
CA ALA A 104 16.39 -1.52 10.25
C ALA A 104 16.51 -0.54 9.07
N SER A 105 15.64 -0.68 8.03
CA SER A 105 15.85 -0.01 6.73
C SER A 105 14.83 1.08 6.42
N PHE A 106 13.60 0.98 6.92
CA PHE A 106 12.48 1.83 6.46
C PHE A 106 12.18 3.05 7.35
N TRP A 107 12.71 3.10 8.55
CA TRP A 107 12.43 4.25 9.41
C TRP A 107 13.27 5.47 9.04
N ASP A 108 12.59 6.60 8.76
CA ASP A 108 13.20 7.90 8.55
C ASP A 108 13.21 8.70 9.86
N GLU A 109 14.38 8.79 10.48
CA GLU A 109 14.54 9.53 11.74
C GLU A 109 14.38 11.05 11.57
N GLU A 110 14.70 11.58 10.39
CA GLU A 110 14.61 13.01 10.11
C GLU A 110 13.16 13.48 10.05
N HIS A 111 12.34 12.76 9.30
CA HIS A 111 10.94 13.14 9.08
C HIS A 111 9.97 12.48 10.07
N GLY A 112 10.31 11.32 10.61
CA GLY A 112 9.48 10.60 11.58
C GLY A 112 8.34 9.80 10.95
N TRP A 113 8.56 9.27 9.74
CA TRP A 113 7.70 8.32 9.05
C TRP A 113 8.52 7.26 8.31
N LEU A 114 7.89 6.40 7.51
CA LEU A 114 8.57 5.35 6.75
C LEU A 114 8.93 5.85 5.35
N TYR A 115 10.14 5.50 4.87
CA TYR A 115 10.48 5.66 3.47
C TYR A 115 9.47 4.94 2.58
N ASP A 116 9.03 5.57 1.49
CA ASP A 116 8.13 4.96 0.52
C ASP A 116 8.82 3.84 -0.29
N VAL A 117 10.09 4.05 -0.63
CA VAL A 117 10.94 3.06 -1.31
C VAL A 117 12.36 3.08 -0.75
N VAL A 118 12.93 1.87 -0.59
CA VAL A 118 14.34 1.65 -0.27
C VAL A 118 15.00 0.91 -1.44
N ASP A 119 16.15 1.41 -1.92
CA ASP A 119 16.89 0.78 -3.01
C ASP A 119 18.41 0.99 -2.81
N GLY A 120 19.08 0.02 -2.22
CA GLY A 120 20.47 0.14 -1.81
C GLY A 120 20.69 1.37 -0.91
N PRO A 121 21.50 2.35 -1.30
CA PRO A 121 21.69 3.59 -0.54
C PRO A 121 20.57 4.62 -0.77
N ARG A 122 19.77 4.47 -1.81
CA ARG A 122 18.67 5.39 -2.14
C ARG A 122 17.50 5.20 -1.20
N ARG A 123 16.97 6.31 -0.71
CA ARG A 123 15.79 6.39 0.15
C ARG A 123 14.80 7.39 -0.43
N ASP A 124 13.56 6.99 -0.61
CA ASP A 124 12.48 7.89 -1.00
C ASP A 124 11.65 8.23 0.24
N ALA A 125 11.80 9.46 0.73
CA ALA A 125 11.10 9.95 1.92
C ALA A 125 9.75 10.62 1.58
N THR A 126 9.25 10.49 0.35
CA THR A 126 7.95 11.03 -0.04
C THR A 126 6.86 10.52 0.88
N LEU A 127 6.13 11.42 1.51
CA LEU A 127 5.01 11.05 2.37
C LEU A 127 3.83 10.57 1.53
N ARG A 128 3.60 9.24 1.54
CA ARG A 128 2.55 8.54 0.80
C ARG A 128 1.74 7.63 1.74
N PRO A 129 0.52 7.25 1.38
CA PRO A 129 -0.33 6.39 2.21
C PRO A 129 0.15 4.94 2.29
N ASN A 130 1.04 4.49 1.40
CA ASN A 130 1.55 3.13 1.30
C ASN A 130 2.10 2.58 2.63
N GLN A 131 2.68 3.44 3.45
CA GLN A 131 3.20 3.07 4.76
C GLN A 131 2.13 2.59 5.76
N LEU A 132 0.83 2.89 5.52
CA LEU A 132 -0.26 2.39 6.35
C LEU A 132 -0.40 0.87 6.31
N TYR A 133 0.01 0.22 5.23
CA TYR A 133 0.05 -1.24 5.15
C TYR A 133 0.97 -1.85 6.21
N ALA A 134 2.06 -1.18 6.57
CA ALA A 134 2.95 -1.61 7.65
C ALA A 134 2.30 -1.54 9.04
N LEU A 135 1.16 -0.87 9.19
CA LEU A 135 0.41 -0.73 10.44
C LEU A 135 -0.88 -1.56 10.47
N GLY A 136 -1.55 -1.70 9.32
CA GLY A 136 -2.93 -2.19 9.24
C GLY A 136 -3.07 -3.69 8.94
N LEU A 137 -2.12 -4.35 8.27
CA LEU A 137 -2.30 -5.73 7.81
C LEU A 137 -2.19 -6.77 8.92
N THR A 138 -1.11 -6.73 9.69
CA THR A 138 -0.82 -7.68 10.79
C THR A 138 -0.41 -6.92 12.04
N THR A 139 0.38 -7.53 12.92
CA THR A 139 1.06 -6.75 13.96
C THR A 139 1.92 -5.67 13.28
N PRO A 140 1.84 -4.40 13.72
CA PRO A 140 2.63 -3.33 13.11
C PRO A 140 4.11 -3.69 12.96
N LEU A 141 4.71 -3.28 11.84
CA LEU A 141 6.13 -3.56 11.54
C LEU A 141 7.09 -2.61 12.26
N VAL A 142 6.55 -1.66 13.00
CA VAL A 142 7.28 -0.69 13.83
C VAL A 142 6.71 -0.68 15.24
N ASP A 143 7.47 -0.14 16.20
CA ASP A 143 7.01 0.00 17.58
C ASP A 143 5.80 0.96 17.71
N ALA A 144 5.13 0.91 18.85
CA ALA A 144 3.89 1.66 19.08
C ALA A 144 4.07 3.19 18.93
N ALA A 145 5.22 3.73 19.34
CA ALA A 145 5.47 5.17 19.25
C ALA A 145 5.65 5.60 17.79
N ARG A 146 6.41 4.83 17.00
CA ARG A 146 6.57 5.04 15.55
C ARG A 146 5.25 4.83 14.81
N ALA A 147 4.49 3.80 15.15
CA ALA A 147 3.17 3.54 14.56
C ALA A 147 2.20 4.72 14.75
N GLU A 148 2.13 5.27 15.96
CA GLU A 148 1.30 6.45 16.24
C GLU A 148 1.78 7.69 15.46
N ARG A 149 3.10 7.90 15.31
CA ARG A 149 3.65 9.02 14.53
C ARG A 149 3.28 8.89 13.05
N VAL A 150 3.45 7.69 12.45
CA VAL A 150 3.06 7.41 11.06
C VAL A 150 1.58 7.65 10.85
N LEU A 151 0.74 7.10 11.73
CA LEU A 151 -0.71 7.27 11.63
C LEU A 151 -1.12 8.74 11.73
N SER A 152 -0.57 9.48 12.69
CA SER A 152 -0.88 10.89 12.90
C SER A 152 -0.45 11.78 11.74
N VAL A 153 0.70 11.52 11.12
CA VAL A 153 1.13 12.29 9.95
C VAL A 153 0.29 11.97 8.71
N CYS A 154 -0.05 10.70 8.48
CA CYS A 154 -0.97 10.31 7.40
C CYS A 154 -2.36 10.94 7.58
N GLU A 155 -2.90 10.92 8.80
CA GLU A 155 -4.18 11.53 9.12
C GLU A 155 -4.19 13.03 8.79
N ARG A 156 -3.17 13.76 9.21
CA ARG A 156 -3.08 15.20 9.00
C ARG A 156 -2.86 15.62 7.55
N GLU A 157 -2.00 14.91 6.82
CA GLU A 157 -1.53 15.33 5.49
C GLU A 157 -2.27 14.66 4.34
N LEU A 158 -2.76 13.41 4.53
CA LEU A 158 -3.26 12.60 3.43
C LEU A 158 -4.77 12.39 3.47
N VAL A 159 -5.39 12.28 4.64
CA VAL A 159 -6.83 12.00 4.75
C VAL A 159 -7.65 13.16 4.18
N THR A 160 -8.63 12.80 3.38
CA THR A 160 -9.66 13.70 2.83
C THR A 160 -11.04 13.12 3.12
N PRO A 161 -12.14 13.85 2.92
CA PRO A 161 -13.49 13.31 3.11
C PRO A 161 -13.82 12.11 2.20
N VAL A 162 -13.06 11.87 1.12
CA VAL A 162 -13.40 10.90 0.06
C VAL A 162 -12.30 9.86 -0.20
N GLY A 163 -11.23 9.85 0.58
CA GLY A 163 -10.09 8.95 0.38
C GLY A 163 -8.80 9.51 0.94
N LEU A 164 -7.68 8.87 0.65
CA LEU A 164 -6.36 9.39 1.01
C LEU A 164 -5.62 9.90 -0.23
N ARG A 165 -4.97 11.07 -0.08
CA ARG A 165 -4.04 11.57 -1.10
C ARG A 165 -2.90 10.59 -1.29
N THR A 166 -2.52 10.37 -2.53
CA THR A 166 -1.39 9.50 -2.90
C THR A 166 -0.03 10.12 -2.60
N ARG A 167 0.01 11.42 -2.34
CA ARG A 167 1.18 12.20 -1.96
C ARG A 167 0.76 13.40 -1.11
N ALA A 168 1.54 13.72 -0.08
CA ALA A 168 1.35 14.94 0.70
C ALA A 168 1.60 16.20 -0.14
N ARG A 169 0.99 17.32 0.26
CA ARG A 169 1.23 18.62 -0.37
C ARG A 169 2.70 19.05 -0.23
N GLY A 170 3.23 19.69 -1.24
CA GLY A 170 4.62 20.11 -1.32
C GLY A 170 5.20 19.84 -2.71
N ASP A 171 6.50 19.63 -2.79
CA ASP A 171 7.19 19.36 -4.05
C ASP A 171 6.62 18.12 -4.76
N GLY A 172 6.33 18.25 -6.06
CA GLY A 172 5.77 17.18 -6.88
C GLY A 172 4.30 16.85 -6.59
N TYR A 173 3.60 17.62 -5.76
CA TYR A 173 2.17 17.43 -5.53
C TYR A 173 1.33 17.93 -6.72
N HIS A 174 0.49 17.05 -7.24
CA HIS A 174 -0.47 17.32 -8.30
C HIS A 174 -1.85 16.78 -7.90
N GLY A 175 -2.58 17.57 -7.10
CA GLY A 175 -3.85 17.14 -6.49
C GLY A 175 -5.07 17.19 -7.41
N ARG A 176 -4.94 17.60 -8.68
CA ARG A 176 -6.08 17.77 -9.61
C ARG A 176 -5.83 17.11 -10.94
N ILE A 177 -6.81 16.36 -11.42
CA ILE A 177 -6.80 15.78 -12.78
C ILE A 177 -7.40 16.80 -13.75
N THR A 178 -6.54 17.60 -14.36
CA THR A 178 -6.91 18.65 -15.32
C THR A 178 -5.88 18.75 -16.45
N GLY A 179 -6.23 19.41 -17.55
CA GLY A 179 -5.32 19.63 -18.65
C GLY A 179 -5.30 18.50 -19.70
N ASP A 180 -4.18 18.38 -20.40
CA ASP A 180 -3.95 17.34 -21.40
C ASP A 180 -3.67 15.98 -20.76
N GLN A 181 -3.44 14.95 -21.57
CA GLN A 181 -3.20 13.59 -21.09
C GLN A 181 -1.99 13.56 -20.15
N ARG A 182 -0.89 14.22 -20.52
CA ARG A 182 0.33 14.21 -19.71
C ARG A 182 0.11 14.85 -18.33
N ALA A 183 -0.61 15.95 -18.29
CA ALA A 183 -0.95 16.63 -17.03
C ALA A 183 -1.87 15.78 -16.14
N ARG A 184 -2.85 15.09 -16.74
CA ARG A 184 -3.74 14.19 -16.00
C ARG A 184 -2.99 12.98 -15.44
N ASP A 185 -2.17 12.32 -16.28
CA ASP A 185 -1.38 11.15 -15.86
C ASP A 185 -0.36 11.54 -14.78
N SER A 186 0.23 12.76 -14.85
CA SER A 186 1.11 13.29 -13.80
C SER A 186 0.44 13.42 -12.43
N ALA A 187 -0.88 13.62 -12.38
CA ALA A 187 -1.62 13.78 -11.14
C ALA A 187 -2.07 12.43 -10.53
N TYR A 188 -2.15 11.38 -11.35
CA TYR A 188 -2.86 10.14 -11.02
C TYR A 188 -2.42 9.47 -9.72
N HIS A 189 -1.12 9.48 -9.43
CA HIS A 189 -0.54 8.99 -8.18
C HIS A 189 0.34 10.02 -7.46
N GLU A 190 0.17 11.31 -7.79
CA GLU A 190 0.98 12.40 -7.23
C GLU A 190 0.13 13.44 -6.49
N GLY A 191 -0.98 13.00 -5.89
CA GLY A 191 -1.77 13.89 -5.03
C GLY A 191 -3.29 13.70 -5.10
N THR A 192 -3.81 12.95 -6.06
CA THR A 192 -5.24 12.57 -6.09
C THR A 192 -5.62 11.73 -4.87
N ALA A 193 -6.88 11.79 -4.46
CA ALA A 193 -7.41 11.03 -3.34
C ALA A 193 -8.06 9.72 -3.83
N TRP A 194 -7.69 8.62 -3.20
CA TRP A 194 -8.16 7.28 -3.55
C TRP A 194 -9.02 6.70 -2.43
N PRO A 195 -10.29 6.35 -2.71
CA PRO A 195 -11.23 5.81 -1.71
C PRO A 195 -10.78 4.50 -1.08
N PHE A 196 -10.25 3.55 -1.88
CA PHE A 196 -9.86 2.23 -1.37
C PHE A 196 -8.84 2.28 -0.23
N LEU A 197 -8.04 3.33 -0.15
CA LEU A 197 -7.06 3.53 0.93
C LEU A 197 -7.71 3.81 2.29
N LEU A 198 -9.02 4.10 2.35
CA LEU A 198 -9.74 4.25 3.61
C LEU A 198 -9.82 2.94 4.39
N GLY A 199 -9.88 1.78 3.70
CA GLY A 199 -9.88 0.48 4.35
C GLY A 199 -8.61 0.25 5.15
N ILE A 200 -7.45 0.35 4.53
CA ILE A 200 -6.17 0.15 5.24
C ILE A 200 -5.91 1.25 6.28
N TYR A 201 -6.40 2.47 6.08
CA TYR A 201 -6.35 3.52 7.09
C TYR A 201 -7.22 3.18 8.31
N ALA A 202 -8.44 2.68 8.11
CA ALA A 202 -9.32 2.23 9.18
C ALA A 202 -8.68 1.07 9.99
N ASP A 203 -8.09 0.09 9.30
CA ASP A 203 -7.37 -1.01 9.92
C ASP A 203 -6.18 -0.53 10.75
N ALA A 204 -5.39 0.41 10.21
CA ALA A 204 -4.29 1.02 10.94
C ALA A 204 -4.79 1.78 12.20
N CYS A 205 -5.87 2.55 12.09
CA CYS A 205 -6.50 3.22 13.24
C CYS A 205 -6.95 2.21 14.30
N GLN A 206 -7.62 1.14 13.88
CA GLN A 206 -8.10 0.10 14.79
C GLN A 206 -6.94 -0.61 15.51
N ARG A 207 -5.84 -0.91 14.81
CA ARG A 207 -4.68 -1.60 15.40
C ARG A 207 -3.87 -0.71 16.31
N VAL A 208 -3.64 0.53 15.93
CA VAL A 208 -2.76 1.46 16.65
C VAL A 208 -3.51 2.10 17.83
N ARG A 209 -4.78 2.51 17.63
CA ARG A 209 -5.55 3.30 18.61
C ARG A 209 -6.75 2.55 19.21
N GLY A 210 -7.07 1.34 18.72
CA GLY A 210 -8.23 0.56 19.15
C GLY A 210 -9.58 1.14 18.68
N ARG A 211 -9.58 2.10 17.77
CA ARG A 211 -10.80 2.77 17.26
C ARG A 211 -10.58 3.41 15.91
N VAL A 212 -11.65 3.50 15.14
CA VAL A 212 -11.75 4.30 13.92
C VAL A 212 -12.51 5.59 14.21
N ALA A 213 -12.12 6.70 13.58
CA ALA A 213 -12.81 7.97 13.75
C ALA A 213 -14.27 7.89 13.25
N PRO A 214 -15.27 8.39 14.02
CA PRO A 214 -16.64 8.50 13.53
C PRO A 214 -16.70 9.35 12.26
N GLY A 215 -17.56 8.96 11.31
CA GLY A 215 -17.78 9.74 10.09
C GLY A 215 -16.71 9.56 9.02
N LEU A 216 -15.79 8.62 9.16
CA LEU A 216 -14.74 8.35 8.14
C LEU A 216 -15.32 8.18 6.72
N LEU A 217 -16.48 7.57 6.58
CA LEU A 217 -17.13 7.29 5.30
C LEU A 217 -18.20 8.31 4.90
N ASP A 218 -18.41 9.39 5.66
CA ASP A 218 -19.51 10.33 5.40
C ASP A 218 -19.37 11.02 4.04
N GLY A 219 -18.16 11.35 3.62
CA GLY A 219 -17.90 11.94 2.31
C GLY A 219 -18.19 10.98 1.15
N LEU A 220 -17.82 9.70 1.29
CA LEU A 220 -18.16 8.67 0.29
C LEU A 220 -19.67 8.40 0.26
N ARG A 221 -20.34 8.38 1.42
CA ARG A 221 -21.80 8.27 1.49
C ARG A 221 -22.49 9.42 0.80
N ALA A 222 -22.00 10.66 0.99
CA ALA A 222 -22.56 11.82 0.31
C ALA A 222 -22.36 11.72 -1.20
N HIS A 223 -21.19 11.27 -1.68
CA HIS A 223 -20.93 11.01 -3.09
C HIS A 223 -21.87 9.92 -3.66
N LEU A 224 -21.98 8.78 -2.98
CA LEU A 224 -22.84 7.65 -3.37
C LEU A 224 -24.31 8.08 -3.56
N MET A 225 -24.82 8.91 -2.66
CA MET A 225 -26.21 9.41 -2.68
C MET A 225 -26.41 10.61 -3.60
N GLY A 226 -25.36 11.27 -4.01
CA GLY A 226 -25.36 12.45 -4.88
C GLY A 226 -24.82 12.15 -6.27
N ASP A 227 -23.65 12.70 -6.57
CA ASP A 227 -23.04 12.66 -7.88
C ASP A 227 -22.63 11.25 -8.34
N GLY A 228 -22.41 10.32 -7.42
CA GLY A 228 -22.05 8.93 -7.72
C GLY A 228 -23.22 8.06 -8.19
N LEU A 229 -24.46 8.50 -8.01
CA LEU A 229 -25.68 7.79 -8.46
C LEU A 229 -25.73 6.32 -8.02
N GLY A 230 -25.25 6.01 -6.82
CA GLY A 230 -25.18 4.65 -6.29
C GLY A 230 -23.86 3.93 -6.53
N GLU A 231 -22.88 4.59 -7.11
CA GLU A 231 -21.55 4.04 -7.40
C GLU A 231 -20.45 4.83 -6.68
N LEU A 232 -19.29 4.19 -6.46
CA LEU A 232 -18.10 4.85 -5.93
C LEU A 232 -17.05 5.04 -7.02
N ALA A 233 -16.65 6.29 -7.22
CA ALA A 233 -15.62 6.63 -8.19
C ALA A 233 -14.25 6.03 -7.81
N GLU A 234 -13.40 5.87 -8.81
CA GLU A 234 -12.03 5.39 -8.66
C GLU A 234 -11.16 6.34 -7.83
N ILE A 235 -11.19 7.62 -8.20
CA ILE A 235 -10.37 8.67 -7.62
C ILE A 235 -11.16 9.97 -7.48
N PHE A 236 -10.61 10.87 -6.68
CA PHE A 236 -11.08 12.24 -6.54
C PHE A 236 -9.91 13.21 -6.64
N ASP A 237 -10.18 14.46 -7.02
CA ASP A 237 -9.19 15.51 -6.85
C ASP A 237 -8.76 15.56 -5.37
N GLY A 238 -7.47 15.61 -5.09
CA GLY A 238 -6.92 15.69 -3.74
C GLY A 238 -7.19 17.04 -3.05
N ASP A 239 -7.62 18.05 -3.83
CA ASP A 239 -7.99 19.36 -3.33
C ASP A 239 -9.49 19.60 -3.41
N PRO A 240 -10.06 20.37 -2.45
CA PRO A 240 -11.46 20.75 -2.51
C PRO A 240 -11.85 21.36 -3.87
N PRO A 241 -13.05 21.09 -4.38
CA PRO A 241 -14.16 20.39 -3.73
C PRO A 241 -14.09 18.85 -3.81
N HIS A 242 -12.94 18.25 -4.12
CA HIS A 242 -12.76 16.80 -4.25
C HIS A 242 -13.66 16.20 -5.35
N GLN A 243 -13.55 16.75 -6.55
CA GLN A 243 -14.36 16.29 -7.67
C GLN A 243 -13.99 14.86 -8.06
N ALA A 244 -15.00 14.02 -8.28
CA ALA A 244 -14.82 12.64 -8.74
C ALA A 244 -14.16 12.60 -10.13
N ARG A 245 -13.24 11.65 -10.33
CA ARG A 245 -12.44 11.44 -11.52
C ARG A 245 -12.26 9.94 -11.78
N GLY A 246 -11.59 9.62 -12.89
CA GLY A 246 -11.31 8.24 -13.26
C GLY A 246 -12.56 7.47 -13.64
N CYS A 247 -12.58 6.17 -13.34
CA CYS A 247 -13.72 5.31 -13.54
C CYS A 247 -14.86 5.69 -12.56
N PRO A 248 -16.12 5.84 -13.02
CA PRO A 248 -17.23 6.23 -12.16
C PRO A 248 -17.66 5.12 -11.18
N ALA A 249 -17.33 3.86 -11.47
CA ALA A 249 -17.65 2.69 -10.64
C ALA A 249 -16.42 1.80 -10.51
N GLN A 250 -15.77 1.82 -9.33
CA GLN A 250 -14.53 1.09 -9.10
C GLN A 250 -14.69 0.03 -8.02
N ALA A 251 -14.36 -1.22 -8.39
CA ALA A 251 -14.56 -2.40 -7.53
C ALA A 251 -13.81 -2.29 -6.19
N TRP A 252 -12.54 -1.90 -6.19
CA TRP A 252 -11.77 -1.79 -4.94
C TRP A 252 -12.19 -0.61 -4.07
N SER A 253 -12.73 0.49 -4.67
CA SER A 253 -13.34 1.55 -3.88
C SER A 253 -14.56 1.06 -3.09
N VAL A 254 -15.35 0.14 -3.68
CA VAL A 254 -16.51 -0.49 -3.02
C VAL A 254 -16.09 -1.55 -2.01
N ALA A 255 -15.05 -2.34 -2.31
CA ALA A 255 -14.60 -3.43 -1.45
C ALA A 255 -14.01 -2.95 -0.13
N GLU A 256 -13.41 -1.76 -0.12
CA GLU A 256 -12.68 -1.20 1.02
C GLU A 256 -13.44 -0.08 1.76
N ALA A 257 -14.71 0.22 1.37
CA ALA A 257 -15.52 1.29 1.95
C ALA A 257 -16.57 0.79 3.01
#